data_06da3164fc4b8e1c1e35eb6a7a1222f8
#
_entry.id   06da3164fc4b8e1c1e35eb6a7a1222f8
#
_cell.length_a   1.000
_cell.length_b   1.000
_cell.length_c   1.000
_cell.angle_alpha   90.00
_cell.angle_beta   90.00
_cell.angle_gamma   90.00
#
_symmetry.space_group_name_H-M   'P 1'
#
loop_
_entity.id
_entity.type
_entity.pdbx_description
1 polymer ?
#
loop_
_entity_poly.entity_id
_entity_poly.type
_entity_poly.pdbx_seq_one_letter_code
_entity_poly.pdbx_strand_id
1 'polypeptide(L)'
;MKITIFGAGAIGGYLAAKLAVAGRTELSIVARGAHLDAIKADGLRLIEDGQELLAPVRAAAKAEELGAQDYVVLALKAHSLTPALDQITPLLGQDTAVVTMQNGVPWWYFHEVGGPLEGTRLNAVDPGGKIWERIGPERVIGSVVYPAVEVDAPGLIRHVEGKRFSLGEPSGERSERVTQLAEEMVKAGLQVPVRDDIRSEIWVKLWGNLSFNPISALTGSTLAAIVADDGTRTLARTMMLEAQAIGESLGVRFPIAVDRRIKGAGDVGEHKTSMLQDLERGRPMEIDALVTAVQELGRLTDKPTPTIDAVLTLVRRLAVERGCYS
;
A
#
# COMPACT_ATOMS: atom_id res chain seq x y z
N MET A 1 -4.31 -18.33 15.89
CA MET A 1 -3.57 -17.17 15.35
C MET A 1 -4.47 -15.96 15.47
N LYS A 2 -4.01 -14.95 16.20
CA LYS A 2 -4.72 -13.67 16.39
C LYS A 2 -4.24 -12.66 15.36
N ILE A 3 -5.16 -12.17 14.54
CA ILE A 3 -4.86 -11.17 13.50
C ILE A 3 -5.71 -9.94 13.74
N THR A 4 -5.07 -8.78 13.84
CA THR A 4 -5.78 -7.50 13.79
C THR A 4 -5.48 -6.76 12.50
N ILE A 5 -6.53 -6.39 11.76
CA ILE A 5 -6.43 -5.48 10.62
C ILE A 5 -6.67 -4.07 11.12
N PHE A 6 -5.62 -3.25 11.08
CA PHE A 6 -5.65 -1.86 11.47
C PHE A 6 -5.96 -0.98 10.26
N GLY A 7 -7.22 -0.54 10.17
CA GLY A 7 -7.76 0.21 9.04
C GLY A 7 -8.75 -0.60 8.21
N ALA A 8 -10.05 -0.34 8.40
CA ALA A 8 -11.15 -1.01 7.71
C ALA A 8 -11.51 -0.39 6.35
N GLY A 9 -10.54 0.27 5.69
CA GLY A 9 -10.73 0.80 4.34
C GLY A 9 -10.96 -0.31 3.30
N ALA A 10 -10.94 0.04 2.01
CA ALA A 10 -11.20 -0.92 0.94
C ALA A 10 -10.34 -2.20 1.06
N ILE A 11 -9.02 -2.06 1.11
CA ILE A 11 -8.10 -3.22 1.17
C ILE A 11 -8.20 -3.96 2.50
N GLY A 12 -8.17 -3.24 3.63
CA GLY A 12 -8.26 -3.87 4.95
C GLY A 12 -9.61 -4.55 5.17
N GLY A 13 -10.71 -3.94 4.72
CA GLY A 13 -12.04 -4.53 4.78
C GLY A 13 -12.16 -5.78 3.90
N TYR A 14 -11.60 -5.75 2.69
CA TYR A 14 -11.57 -6.92 1.80
C TYR A 14 -10.82 -8.10 2.44
N LEU A 15 -9.59 -7.86 2.91
CA LEU A 15 -8.80 -8.88 3.57
C LEU A 15 -9.50 -9.43 4.82
N ALA A 16 -10.07 -8.52 5.65
CA ALA A 16 -10.83 -8.91 6.84
C ALA A 16 -12.01 -9.81 6.48
N ALA A 17 -12.80 -9.42 5.47
CA ALA A 17 -13.95 -10.20 5.05
C ALA A 17 -13.54 -11.61 4.57
N LYS A 18 -12.48 -11.69 3.74
CA LYS A 18 -11.96 -12.98 3.25
C LYS A 18 -11.50 -13.89 4.38
N LEU A 19 -10.70 -13.37 5.32
CA LEU A 19 -10.20 -14.14 6.45
C LEU A 19 -11.33 -14.56 7.43
N ALA A 20 -12.29 -13.67 7.67
CA ALA A 20 -13.43 -13.95 8.57
C ALA A 20 -14.35 -15.06 8.01
N VAL A 21 -14.65 -14.99 6.70
CA VAL A 21 -15.48 -16.02 6.02
C VAL A 21 -14.77 -17.37 6.04
N ALA A 22 -13.45 -17.41 5.94
CA ALA A 22 -12.67 -18.64 6.05
C ALA A 22 -12.73 -19.24 7.48
N GLY A 23 -12.97 -18.43 8.51
CA GLY A 23 -13.25 -18.86 9.88
C GLY A 23 -12.09 -19.56 10.62
N ARG A 24 -10.85 -19.35 10.19
CA ARG A 24 -9.67 -20.08 10.69
C ARG A 24 -8.80 -19.29 11.67
N THR A 25 -9.06 -17.99 11.80
CA THR A 25 -8.25 -17.07 12.62
C THR A 25 -9.13 -16.31 13.61
N GLU A 26 -8.57 -15.95 14.75
CA GLU A 26 -9.20 -14.97 15.64
C GLU A 26 -8.96 -13.58 15.05
N LEU A 27 -9.93 -13.12 14.25
CA LEU A 27 -9.82 -11.91 13.48
C LEU A 27 -10.49 -10.73 14.18
N SER A 28 -9.75 -9.63 14.26
CA SER A 28 -10.27 -8.34 14.70
C SER A 28 -9.97 -7.25 13.68
N ILE A 29 -10.77 -6.18 13.69
CA ILE A 29 -10.58 -5.03 12.83
C ILE A 29 -10.68 -3.74 13.66
N VAL A 30 -9.74 -2.82 13.46
CA VAL A 30 -9.81 -1.49 14.06
C VAL A 30 -10.39 -0.54 13.01
N ALA A 31 -11.52 0.07 13.34
CA ALA A 31 -12.25 1.00 12.49
C ALA A 31 -12.74 2.21 13.27
N ARG A 32 -13.27 3.23 12.59
CA ARG A 32 -13.77 4.45 13.22
C ARG A 32 -15.01 5.01 12.49
N GLY A 33 -15.77 5.85 13.21
CA GLY A 33 -16.92 6.59 12.66
C GLY A 33 -17.99 5.68 12.07
N ALA A 34 -18.74 6.18 11.11
CA ALA A 34 -19.87 5.48 10.50
C ALA A 34 -19.53 4.08 9.96
N HIS A 35 -18.27 3.85 9.54
CA HIS A 35 -17.83 2.55 9.08
C HIS A 35 -17.77 1.53 10.24
N LEU A 36 -17.25 1.92 11.40
CA LEU A 36 -17.25 1.09 12.60
C LEU A 36 -18.67 0.80 13.08
N ASP A 37 -19.52 1.85 13.10
CA ASP A 37 -20.90 1.73 13.59
C ASP A 37 -21.69 0.73 12.74
N ALA A 38 -21.54 0.82 11.40
CA ALA A 38 -22.17 -0.12 10.48
C ALA A 38 -21.64 -1.57 10.67
N ILE A 39 -20.32 -1.75 10.82
CA ILE A 39 -19.73 -3.08 11.05
C ILE A 39 -20.23 -3.67 12.37
N LYS A 40 -20.38 -2.87 13.42
CA LYS A 40 -20.91 -3.34 14.71
C LYS A 40 -22.40 -3.72 14.67
N ALA A 41 -23.20 -2.98 13.88
CA ALA A 41 -24.63 -3.20 13.76
C ALA A 41 -24.95 -4.39 12.85
N ASP A 42 -24.34 -4.43 11.66
CA ASP A 42 -24.75 -5.30 10.55
C ASP A 42 -23.68 -6.32 10.15
N GLY A 43 -22.48 -6.27 10.76
CA GLY A 43 -21.30 -7.03 10.32
C GLY A 43 -20.58 -6.36 9.14
N LEU A 44 -19.39 -6.87 8.81
CA LEU A 44 -18.67 -6.45 7.62
C LEU A 44 -19.23 -7.19 6.40
N ARG A 45 -19.67 -6.46 5.39
CA ARG A 45 -20.24 -7.02 4.16
C ARG A 45 -19.26 -6.88 3.00
N LEU A 46 -19.17 -7.94 2.19
CA LEU A 46 -18.35 -7.99 0.99
C LEU A 46 -19.18 -8.37 -0.22
N ILE A 47 -19.16 -7.53 -1.25
CA ILE A 47 -19.69 -7.89 -2.58
C ILE A 47 -18.50 -8.40 -3.41
N GLU A 48 -18.55 -9.69 -3.78
CA GLU A 48 -17.57 -10.34 -4.66
C GLU A 48 -18.30 -11.23 -5.68
N ASP A 49 -17.95 -11.12 -6.95
CA ASP A 49 -18.53 -11.91 -8.06
C ASP A 49 -20.09 -11.81 -8.10
N GLY A 50 -20.63 -10.63 -7.76
CA GLY A 50 -22.07 -10.36 -7.74
C GLY A 50 -22.82 -10.93 -6.52
N GLN A 51 -22.11 -11.55 -5.58
CA GLN A 51 -22.68 -12.07 -4.34
C GLN A 51 -22.30 -11.21 -3.14
N GLU A 52 -23.23 -11.00 -2.22
CA GLU A 52 -22.98 -10.35 -0.94
C GLU A 52 -22.70 -11.40 0.14
N LEU A 53 -21.55 -11.27 0.79
CA LEU A 53 -21.09 -12.12 1.88
C LEU A 53 -21.10 -11.33 3.19
N LEU A 54 -21.65 -11.90 4.25
CA LEU A 54 -21.54 -11.38 5.60
C LEU A 54 -20.34 -12.00 6.30
N ALA A 55 -19.39 -11.16 6.73
CA ALA A 55 -18.18 -11.57 7.41
C ALA A 55 -18.28 -11.27 8.90
N PRO A 56 -18.28 -12.30 9.77
CA PRO A 56 -18.30 -12.11 11.21
C PRO A 56 -16.93 -11.63 11.70
N VAL A 57 -16.81 -10.35 12.03
CA VAL A 57 -15.56 -9.75 12.52
C VAL A 57 -15.79 -9.06 13.87
N ARG A 58 -14.81 -9.15 14.75
CA ARG A 58 -14.77 -8.34 15.97
C ARG A 58 -14.25 -6.95 15.60
N ALA A 59 -15.12 -5.94 15.63
CA ALA A 59 -14.76 -4.56 15.35
C ALA A 59 -14.54 -3.76 16.63
N ALA A 60 -13.36 -3.12 16.76
CA ALA A 60 -12.99 -2.28 17.88
C ALA A 60 -12.76 -0.82 17.45
N ALA A 61 -13.11 0.12 18.31
CA ALA A 61 -12.77 1.53 18.15
C ALA A 61 -11.34 1.81 18.60
N LYS A 62 -10.92 1.13 19.66
CA LYS A 62 -9.60 1.28 20.29
C LYS A 62 -8.86 -0.04 20.24
N ALA A 63 -7.64 0.00 19.78
CA ALA A 63 -6.81 -1.19 19.70
C ALA A 63 -6.44 -1.79 21.05
N GLU A 64 -6.41 -0.95 22.11
CA GLU A 64 -6.21 -1.39 23.51
C GLU A 64 -7.20 -2.49 23.95
N GLU A 65 -8.42 -2.50 23.38
CA GLU A 65 -9.44 -3.51 23.67
C GLU A 65 -9.07 -4.92 23.17
N LEU A 66 -8.09 -5.00 22.27
CA LEU A 66 -7.69 -6.24 21.59
C LEU A 66 -6.44 -6.87 22.20
N GLY A 67 -5.57 -6.07 22.84
CA GLY A 67 -4.29 -6.50 23.39
C GLY A 67 -3.29 -6.98 22.30
N ALA A 68 -2.21 -7.61 22.73
CA ALA A 68 -1.17 -8.08 21.85
C ALA A 68 -1.66 -9.15 20.86
N GLN A 69 -1.21 -9.04 19.60
CA GLN A 69 -1.61 -9.88 18.48
C GLN A 69 -0.43 -10.70 17.96
N ASP A 70 -0.71 -11.80 17.23
CA ASP A 70 0.32 -12.51 16.49
C ASP A 70 0.69 -11.73 15.21
N TYR A 71 -0.34 -11.16 14.55
CA TYR A 71 -0.15 -10.33 13.34
C TYR A 71 -0.96 -9.04 13.42
N VAL A 72 -0.33 -7.94 13.07
CA VAL A 72 -0.98 -6.64 12.86
C VAL A 72 -0.83 -6.25 11.41
N VAL A 73 -1.94 -6.18 10.68
CA VAL A 73 -1.95 -5.76 9.28
C VAL A 73 -2.26 -4.27 9.21
N LEU A 74 -1.30 -3.47 8.81
CA LEU A 74 -1.43 -2.03 8.63
C LEU A 74 -2.01 -1.71 7.25
N ALA A 75 -3.34 -1.56 7.17
CA ALA A 75 -4.08 -1.24 5.95
C ALA A 75 -4.52 0.23 5.89
N LEU A 76 -3.75 1.11 6.51
CA LEU A 76 -3.88 2.56 6.44
C LEU A 76 -3.10 3.12 5.24
N LYS A 77 -3.46 4.31 4.79
CA LYS A 77 -2.60 5.10 3.90
C LYS A 77 -1.32 5.53 4.63
N ALA A 78 -0.21 5.67 3.89
CA ALA A 78 1.11 5.93 4.47
C ALA A 78 1.12 7.16 5.42
N HIS A 79 0.52 8.29 5.01
CA HIS A 79 0.42 9.50 5.82
C HIS A 79 -0.40 9.34 7.12
N SER A 80 -1.20 8.28 7.22
CA SER A 80 -2.02 8.01 8.41
C SER A 80 -1.32 7.14 9.44
N LEU A 81 -0.11 6.61 9.17
CA LEU A 81 0.60 5.74 10.12
C LEU A 81 1.12 6.50 11.34
N THR A 82 1.85 7.59 11.14
CA THR A 82 2.44 8.36 12.24
C THR A 82 1.37 8.83 13.26
N PRO A 83 0.22 9.39 12.85
CA PRO A 83 -0.85 9.75 13.79
C PRO A 83 -1.49 8.55 14.50
N ALA A 84 -1.36 7.34 13.95
CA ALA A 84 -1.98 6.14 14.50
C ALA A 84 -1.08 5.35 15.46
N LEU A 85 0.20 5.73 15.63
CA LEU A 85 1.18 4.96 16.40
C LEU A 85 0.75 4.65 17.83
N ASP A 86 0.11 5.60 18.52
CA ASP A 86 -0.36 5.38 19.90
C ASP A 86 -1.44 4.29 19.97
N GLN A 87 -2.23 4.12 18.91
CA GLN A 87 -3.21 3.06 18.83
C GLN A 87 -2.65 1.73 18.30
N ILE A 88 -1.59 1.77 17.49
CA ILE A 88 -0.94 0.56 16.99
C ILE A 88 -0.12 -0.13 18.09
N THR A 89 0.61 0.65 18.89
CA THR A 89 1.53 0.13 19.92
C THR A 89 0.89 -0.89 20.88
N PRO A 90 -0.34 -0.74 21.37
CA PRO A 90 -0.97 -1.75 22.27
C PRO A 90 -1.18 -3.13 21.64
N LEU A 91 -1.14 -3.23 20.30
CA LEU A 91 -1.28 -4.50 19.58
C LEU A 91 0.05 -5.26 19.46
N LEU A 92 1.17 -4.61 19.77
CA LEU A 92 2.51 -5.15 19.59
C LEU A 92 2.97 -5.89 20.86
N GLY A 93 3.03 -7.21 20.79
CA GLY A 93 3.73 -8.06 21.76
C GLY A 93 5.19 -8.29 21.36
N GLN A 94 5.87 -9.19 22.07
CA GLN A 94 7.29 -9.49 21.79
C GLN A 94 7.48 -10.02 20.35
N ASP A 95 6.63 -10.95 19.92
CA ASP A 95 6.77 -11.69 18.66
C ASP A 95 5.76 -11.24 17.59
N THR A 96 5.07 -10.13 17.79
CA THR A 96 4.06 -9.63 16.84
C THR A 96 4.72 -9.29 15.51
N ALA A 97 4.24 -9.91 14.43
CA ALA A 97 4.59 -9.54 13.07
C ALA A 97 3.69 -8.38 12.55
N VAL A 98 4.31 -7.41 11.86
CA VAL A 98 3.60 -6.25 11.31
C VAL A 98 3.63 -6.30 9.79
N VAL A 99 2.46 -6.46 9.18
CA VAL A 99 2.31 -6.52 7.71
C VAL A 99 1.99 -5.14 7.17
N THR A 100 2.85 -4.60 6.30
CA THR A 100 2.70 -3.25 5.77
C THR A 100 2.05 -3.29 4.38
N MET A 101 0.79 -2.80 4.27
CA MET A 101 0.01 -2.83 3.02
C MET A 101 -0.10 -1.46 2.33
N GLN A 102 0.80 -0.53 2.67
CA GLN A 102 0.84 0.78 2.04
C GLN A 102 1.35 0.71 0.60
N ASN A 103 0.86 1.60 -0.25
CA ASN A 103 1.46 1.85 -1.56
C ASN A 103 2.72 2.71 -1.40
N GLY A 104 3.62 2.61 -2.38
CA GLY A 104 4.81 3.44 -2.42
C GLY A 104 6.02 2.82 -1.75
N VAL A 105 7.01 3.66 -1.47
CA VAL A 105 8.22 3.25 -0.75
C VAL A 105 7.87 3.08 0.73
N PRO A 106 8.15 1.92 1.34
CA PRO A 106 7.81 1.72 2.74
C PRO A 106 8.85 2.37 3.67
N TRP A 107 8.42 2.74 4.88
CA TRP A 107 9.27 3.33 5.91
C TRP A 107 10.45 2.44 6.34
N TRP A 108 10.34 1.11 6.20
CA TRP A 108 11.36 0.11 6.53
C TRP A 108 12.29 -0.25 5.35
N TYR A 109 12.24 0.50 4.25
CA TYR A 109 12.88 0.15 2.98
C TYR A 109 14.36 -0.26 3.13
N PHE A 110 15.11 0.41 3.98
CA PHE A 110 16.54 0.16 4.21
C PHE A 110 16.85 -0.74 5.43
N HIS A 111 15.88 -1.49 5.91
CA HIS A 111 16.11 -2.53 6.91
C HIS A 111 16.57 -3.81 6.22
N GLU A 112 17.68 -4.39 6.66
CA GLU A 112 18.26 -5.62 6.08
C GLU A 112 18.57 -5.53 4.57
N VAL A 113 19.05 -4.39 4.11
CA VAL A 113 19.57 -4.23 2.74
C VAL A 113 21.07 -4.49 2.66
N GLY A 114 21.76 -4.38 3.81
CA GLY A 114 23.22 -4.39 3.90
C GLY A 114 23.88 -3.17 3.28
N GLY A 115 25.21 -3.07 3.50
CA GLY A 115 26.01 -1.99 2.92
C GLY A 115 25.76 -0.61 3.54
N PRO A 116 26.17 0.47 2.84
CA PRO A 116 26.21 1.81 3.42
C PRO A 116 24.86 2.46 3.66
N LEU A 117 23.77 1.93 3.07
CA LEU A 117 22.42 2.44 3.25
C LEU A 117 21.62 1.70 4.32
N GLU A 118 22.20 0.66 4.96
CA GLU A 118 21.53 -0.07 6.04
C GLU A 118 21.03 0.86 7.14
N GLY A 119 19.77 0.71 7.55
CA GLY A 119 19.14 1.51 8.60
C GLY A 119 18.85 2.95 8.24
N THR A 120 19.06 3.38 6.99
CA THR A 120 18.69 4.72 6.52
C THR A 120 17.19 4.92 6.62
N ARG A 121 16.75 6.07 7.18
CA ARG A 121 15.36 6.42 7.35
C ARG A 121 14.95 7.46 6.30
N LEU A 122 13.89 7.18 5.57
CA LEU A 122 13.35 8.10 4.57
C LEU A 122 12.37 9.07 5.23
N ASN A 123 12.70 10.36 5.21
CA ASN A 123 11.88 11.38 5.85
C ASN A 123 10.51 11.55 5.16
N ALA A 124 10.42 11.25 3.87
CA ALA A 124 9.17 11.33 3.11
C ALA A 124 8.08 10.36 3.63
N VAL A 125 8.46 9.22 4.19
CA VAL A 125 7.53 8.16 4.65
C VAL A 125 7.56 7.92 6.15
N ASP A 126 8.58 8.41 6.84
CA ASP A 126 8.71 8.34 8.29
C ASP A 126 9.36 9.63 8.84
N PRO A 127 8.64 10.77 8.85
CA PRO A 127 9.17 12.02 9.32
C PRO A 127 9.65 11.93 10.77
N GLY A 128 10.98 12.13 10.95
CA GLY A 128 11.64 12.04 12.25
C GLY A 128 11.84 10.62 12.77
N GLY A 129 11.64 9.58 11.96
CA GLY A 129 11.93 8.19 12.31
C GLY A 129 10.98 7.56 13.34
N LYS A 130 9.81 8.14 13.55
CA LYS A 130 8.87 7.74 14.61
C LYS A 130 8.25 6.37 14.39
N ILE A 131 7.96 6.01 13.13
CA ILE A 131 7.39 4.69 12.81
C ILE A 131 8.44 3.62 13.05
N TRP A 132 9.65 3.87 12.58
CA TRP A 132 10.81 2.98 12.80
C TRP A 132 11.06 2.71 14.29
N GLU A 133 11.03 3.74 15.13
CA GLU A 133 11.30 3.62 16.56
C GLU A 133 10.16 2.95 17.34
N ARG A 134 8.91 3.19 16.94
CA ARG A 134 7.74 2.74 17.70
C ARG A 134 7.24 1.34 17.30
N ILE A 135 7.37 1.00 16.02
CA ILE A 135 6.96 -0.32 15.50
C ILE A 135 8.13 -1.30 15.55
N GLY A 136 9.32 -0.87 15.10
CA GLY A 136 10.49 -1.72 14.92
C GLY A 136 10.48 -2.43 13.56
N PRO A 137 11.48 -2.22 12.71
CA PRO A 137 11.54 -2.80 11.37
C PRO A 137 11.73 -4.32 11.37
N GLU A 138 12.28 -4.88 12.45
CA GLU A 138 12.46 -6.32 12.66
C GLU A 138 11.13 -7.11 12.73
N ARG A 139 10.01 -6.41 12.96
CA ARG A 139 8.67 -6.99 12.97
C ARG A 139 8.05 -7.10 11.60
N VAL A 140 8.64 -6.44 10.61
CA VAL A 140 7.97 -6.20 9.33
C VAL A 140 7.92 -7.44 8.45
N ILE A 141 6.74 -7.69 7.90
CA ILE A 141 6.52 -8.46 6.67
C ILE A 141 6.09 -7.44 5.60
N GLY A 142 6.87 -7.31 4.56
CA GLY A 142 6.55 -6.47 3.40
C GLY A 142 5.38 -7.07 2.61
N SER A 143 4.54 -6.21 2.04
CA SER A 143 3.44 -6.65 1.18
C SER A 143 3.28 -5.76 -0.04
N VAL A 144 2.88 -6.37 -1.16
CA VAL A 144 2.42 -5.66 -2.35
C VAL A 144 0.99 -6.09 -2.68
N VAL A 145 0.08 -5.14 -2.65
CA VAL A 145 -1.37 -5.33 -2.78
C VAL A 145 -1.81 -5.03 -4.21
N TYR A 146 -2.44 -5.97 -4.88
CA TYR A 146 -2.90 -5.80 -6.26
C TYR A 146 -4.42 -5.69 -6.43
N PRO A 147 -5.29 -6.20 -5.51
CA PRO A 147 -6.73 -6.09 -5.70
C PRO A 147 -7.21 -4.66 -5.87
N ALA A 148 -8.14 -4.46 -6.79
CA ALA A 148 -8.96 -3.27 -6.89
C ALA A 148 -10.22 -3.49 -6.05
N VAL A 149 -10.40 -2.64 -5.05
CA VAL A 149 -11.47 -2.76 -4.05
C VAL A 149 -11.98 -1.37 -3.70
N GLU A 150 -13.28 -1.24 -3.50
CA GLU A 150 -13.93 0.01 -3.12
C GLU A 150 -14.75 -0.13 -1.84
N VAL A 151 -14.95 0.99 -1.15
CA VAL A 151 -15.93 1.11 -0.07
C VAL A 151 -17.18 1.72 -0.69
N ASP A 152 -18.22 0.91 -0.88
CA ASP A 152 -19.50 1.35 -1.47
C ASP A 152 -20.33 2.16 -0.48
N ALA A 153 -20.34 1.71 0.77
CA ALA A 153 -21.01 2.35 1.88
C ALA A 153 -20.32 1.98 3.21
N PRO A 154 -20.62 2.64 4.32
CA PRO A 154 -20.18 2.19 5.63
C PRO A 154 -20.48 0.71 5.86
N GLY A 155 -19.47 -0.09 6.23
CA GLY A 155 -19.59 -1.54 6.43
C GLY A 155 -19.70 -2.38 5.17
N LEU A 156 -19.72 -1.79 3.96
CA LEU A 156 -19.88 -2.49 2.69
C LEU A 156 -18.67 -2.30 1.78
N ILE A 157 -17.98 -3.39 1.49
CA ILE A 157 -16.81 -3.47 0.62
C ILE A 157 -17.21 -4.12 -0.70
N ARG A 158 -16.75 -3.55 -1.82
CA ARG A 158 -16.90 -4.13 -3.16
C ARG A 158 -15.56 -4.53 -3.73
N HIS A 159 -15.39 -5.82 -4.00
CA HIS A 159 -14.28 -6.33 -4.79
C HIS A 159 -14.55 -6.07 -6.28
N VAL A 160 -13.60 -5.43 -6.96
CA VAL A 160 -13.69 -5.13 -8.39
C VAL A 160 -12.92 -6.17 -9.19
N GLU A 161 -11.62 -6.33 -8.88
CA GLU A 161 -10.79 -7.32 -9.55
C GLU A 161 -9.51 -7.65 -8.76
N GLY A 162 -8.89 -8.78 -9.11
CA GLY A 162 -7.60 -9.20 -8.56
C GLY A 162 -7.71 -9.80 -7.15
N LYS A 163 -6.89 -10.80 -6.85
CA LYS A 163 -6.89 -11.50 -5.55
C LYS A 163 -5.46 -11.68 -5.01
N ARG A 164 -4.46 -10.98 -5.62
CA ARG A 164 -3.04 -11.20 -5.30
C ARG A 164 -2.54 -10.21 -4.25
N PHE A 165 -1.95 -10.79 -3.19
CA PHE A 165 -1.16 -10.11 -2.17
C PHE A 165 0.21 -10.77 -2.13
N SER A 166 1.26 -10.12 -2.63
CA SER A 166 2.61 -10.64 -2.47
C SER A 166 3.13 -10.32 -1.07
N LEU A 167 3.74 -11.28 -0.40
CA LEU A 167 4.38 -11.10 0.91
C LEU A 167 5.86 -11.40 0.81
N GLY A 168 6.68 -10.86 1.71
CA GLY A 168 8.10 -11.18 1.83
C GLY A 168 8.75 -10.51 3.02
N GLU A 169 9.75 -11.17 3.59
CA GLU A 169 10.61 -10.60 4.62
C GLU A 169 11.54 -9.54 4.01
N PRO A 170 11.91 -8.49 4.75
CA PRO A 170 12.95 -7.57 4.32
C PRO A 170 14.29 -8.26 4.01
N SER A 171 14.66 -9.30 4.76
CA SER A 171 15.86 -10.13 4.53
C SER A 171 15.83 -10.96 3.24
N GLY A 172 14.62 -11.21 2.69
CA GLY A 172 14.41 -12.21 1.63
C GLY A 172 14.27 -13.64 2.14
N GLU A 173 14.35 -13.86 3.45
CA GLU A 173 14.15 -15.18 4.06
C GLU A 173 12.69 -15.64 3.92
N ARG A 174 12.50 -16.93 3.77
CA ARG A 174 11.18 -17.54 3.84
C ARG A 174 10.90 -18.02 5.27
N SER A 175 10.65 -17.08 6.16
CA SER A 175 10.42 -17.34 7.58
C SER A 175 9.13 -18.14 7.83
N GLU A 176 9.03 -18.71 9.04
CA GLU A 176 7.81 -19.40 9.46
C GLU A 176 6.62 -18.44 9.54
N ARG A 177 6.80 -17.22 10.07
CA ARG A 177 5.74 -16.22 10.23
C ARG A 177 5.16 -15.77 8.88
N VAL A 178 5.99 -15.51 7.85
CA VAL A 178 5.48 -15.13 6.52
C VAL A 178 4.77 -16.30 5.84
N THR A 179 5.26 -17.51 6.03
CA THR A 179 4.68 -18.73 5.44
C THR A 179 3.32 -19.05 6.06
N GLN A 180 3.20 -19.02 7.39
CA GLN A 180 1.94 -19.25 8.11
C GLN A 180 0.86 -18.24 7.70
N LEU A 181 1.20 -16.94 7.64
CA LEU A 181 0.26 -15.92 7.19
C LEU A 181 -0.17 -16.14 5.75
N ALA A 182 0.77 -16.42 4.85
CA ALA A 182 0.47 -16.69 3.44
C ALA A 182 -0.49 -17.89 3.29
N GLU A 183 -0.27 -18.97 4.04
CA GLU A 183 -1.16 -20.13 4.02
C GLU A 183 -2.59 -19.81 4.46
N GLU A 184 -2.77 -19.03 5.53
CA GLU A 184 -4.11 -18.66 5.99
C GLU A 184 -4.82 -17.74 4.98
N MET A 185 -4.09 -16.82 4.36
CA MET A 185 -4.64 -15.98 3.30
C MET A 185 -4.99 -16.79 2.03
N VAL A 186 -4.19 -17.80 1.68
CA VAL A 186 -4.50 -18.72 0.55
C VAL A 186 -5.75 -19.55 0.86
N LYS A 187 -5.88 -20.08 2.07
CA LYS A 187 -7.09 -20.78 2.51
C LYS A 187 -8.35 -19.90 2.50
N ALA A 188 -8.17 -18.58 2.62
CA ALA A 188 -9.23 -17.59 2.44
C ALA A 188 -9.54 -17.25 0.96
N GLY A 189 -8.94 -17.96 0.00
CA GLY A 189 -9.17 -17.81 -1.43
C GLY A 189 -8.37 -16.69 -2.10
N LEU A 190 -7.30 -16.23 -1.47
CA LEU A 190 -6.40 -15.22 -2.01
C LEU A 190 -5.19 -15.87 -2.71
N GLN A 191 -4.54 -15.12 -3.60
CA GLN A 191 -3.27 -15.50 -4.22
C GLN A 191 -2.13 -14.83 -3.45
N VAL A 192 -1.30 -15.60 -2.76
CA VAL A 192 -0.30 -15.05 -1.83
C VAL A 192 1.09 -15.64 -2.10
N PRO A 193 1.76 -15.22 -3.17
CA PRO A 193 3.14 -15.61 -3.39
C PRO A 193 4.05 -14.98 -2.33
N VAL A 194 4.88 -15.80 -1.68
CA VAL A 194 5.97 -15.34 -0.82
C VAL A 194 7.19 -15.08 -1.69
N ARG A 195 7.76 -13.85 -1.59
CA ARG A 195 8.86 -13.35 -2.39
C ARG A 195 10.15 -13.30 -1.58
N ASP A 196 11.23 -13.74 -2.18
CA ASP A 196 12.61 -13.59 -1.70
C ASP A 196 13.19 -12.18 -1.97
N ASP A 197 12.56 -11.43 -2.87
CA ASP A 197 12.91 -10.05 -3.21
C ASP A 197 11.64 -9.18 -3.25
N ILE A 198 11.13 -8.88 -2.07
CA ILE A 198 9.91 -8.06 -1.94
C ILE A 198 10.15 -6.62 -2.40
N ARG A 199 11.38 -6.11 -2.32
CA ARG A 199 11.72 -4.75 -2.77
C ARG A 199 11.58 -4.62 -4.27
N SER A 200 12.07 -5.58 -5.05
CA SER A 200 11.86 -5.56 -6.51
C SER A 200 10.37 -5.62 -6.86
N GLU A 201 9.56 -6.41 -6.13
CA GLU A 201 8.10 -6.45 -6.33
C GLU A 201 7.45 -5.08 -6.01
N ILE A 202 7.89 -4.41 -4.93
CA ILE A 202 7.44 -3.05 -4.58
C ILE A 202 7.76 -2.08 -5.71
N TRP A 203 8.99 -2.09 -6.23
CA TRP A 203 9.40 -1.20 -7.31
C TRP A 203 8.64 -1.42 -8.61
N VAL A 204 8.35 -2.65 -8.98
CA VAL A 204 7.55 -2.96 -10.18
C VAL A 204 6.16 -2.33 -10.10
N LYS A 205 5.53 -2.35 -8.93
CA LYS A 205 4.24 -1.67 -8.72
C LYS A 205 4.41 -0.16 -8.63
N LEU A 206 5.39 0.30 -7.84
CA LEU A 206 5.71 1.71 -7.64
C LEU A 206 5.97 2.42 -8.98
N TRP A 207 6.66 1.78 -9.88
CA TRP A 207 7.00 2.29 -11.20
C TRP A 207 5.79 2.81 -11.98
N GLY A 208 4.67 2.06 -11.95
CA GLY A 208 3.40 2.52 -12.50
C GLY A 208 2.76 3.62 -11.66
N ASN A 209 2.69 3.44 -10.34
CA ASN A 209 2.03 4.40 -9.45
C ASN A 209 2.74 5.76 -9.44
N LEU A 210 4.08 5.76 -9.40
CA LEU A 210 4.90 6.97 -9.44
C LEU A 210 4.62 7.84 -10.67
N SER A 211 4.43 7.20 -11.84
CA SER A 211 4.27 7.93 -13.10
C SER A 211 2.81 8.22 -13.42
N PHE A 212 1.95 7.18 -13.46
CA PHE A 212 0.56 7.36 -13.89
C PHE A 212 -0.31 8.09 -12.87
N ASN A 213 -0.11 7.85 -11.57
CA ASN A 213 -1.02 8.42 -10.57
C ASN A 213 -0.97 9.95 -10.55
N PRO A 214 0.20 10.62 -10.46
CA PRO A 214 0.24 12.08 -10.46
C PRO A 214 -0.18 12.68 -11.82
N ILE A 215 0.16 12.05 -12.95
CA ILE A 215 -0.30 12.50 -14.28
C ILE A 215 -1.81 12.42 -14.37
N SER A 216 -2.42 11.31 -13.93
CA SER A 216 -3.87 11.13 -13.89
C SER A 216 -4.55 12.18 -13.01
N ALA A 217 -4.02 12.47 -11.82
CA ALA A 217 -4.56 13.49 -10.93
C ALA A 217 -4.46 14.91 -11.53
N LEU A 218 -3.34 15.23 -12.19
CA LEU A 218 -3.11 16.55 -12.81
C LEU A 218 -4.00 16.79 -14.04
N THR A 219 -4.29 15.74 -14.82
CA THR A 219 -4.99 15.85 -16.10
C THR A 219 -6.45 15.42 -16.05
N GLY A 220 -6.88 14.73 -14.98
CA GLY A 220 -8.18 14.09 -14.90
C GLY A 220 -8.32 12.85 -15.80
N SER A 221 -7.22 12.35 -16.37
CA SER A 221 -7.22 11.32 -17.41
C SER A 221 -7.19 9.90 -16.83
N THR A 222 -7.82 8.96 -17.55
CA THR A 222 -7.71 7.52 -17.31
C THR A 222 -6.36 6.96 -17.79
N LEU A 223 -6.05 5.72 -17.44
CA LEU A 223 -4.82 5.05 -17.89
C LEU A 223 -4.78 4.94 -19.42
N ALA A 224 -5.89 4.57 -20.06
CA ALA A 224 -5.97 4.49 -21.52
C ALA A 224 -5.71 5.85 -22.17
N ALA A 225 -6.33 6.92 -21.66
CA ALA A 225 -6.15 8.27 -22.19
C ALA A 225 -4.68 8.77 -22.06
N ILE A 226 -4.02 8.53 -20.93
CA ILE A 226 -2.60 8.88 -20.73
C ILE A 226 -1.69 8.15 -21.71
N VAL A 227 -1.97 6.86 -21.96
CA VAL A 227 -1.13 6.06 -22.87
C VAL A 227 -1.41 6.40 -24.34
N ALA A 228 -2.62 6.81 -24.69
CA ALA A 228 -2.99 7.20 -26.06
C ALA A 228 -2.38 8.55 -26.49
N ASP A 229 -2.22 9.49 -25.56
CA ASP A 229 -1.62 10.80 -25.84
C ASP A 229 -0.10 10.74 -25.79
N ASP A 230 0.56 11.20 -26.85
CA ASP A 230 2.01 11.13 -27.01
C ASP A 230 2.77 11.94 -25.95
N GLY A 231 2.23 13.07 -25.52
CA GLY A 231 2.84 13.96 -24.53
C GLY A 231 2.85 13.32 -23.14
N THR A 232 1.70 12.90 -22.65
CA THR A 232 1.56 12.28 -21.33
C THR A 232 2.20 10.90 -21.26
N ARG A 233 2.18 10.11 -22.35
CA ARG A 233 2.91 8.85 -22.48
C ARG A 233 4.42 9.06 -22.36
N THR A 234 4.97 10.05 -23.06
CA THR A 234 6.39 10.40 -23.01
C THR A 234 6.79 10.88 -21.61
N LEU A 235 5.96 11.69 -20.97
CA LEU A 235 6.16 12.14 -19.60
C LEU A 235 6.21 10.96 -18.62
N ALA A 236 5.24 10.05 -18.70
CA ALA A 236 5.22 8.84 -17.88
C ALA A 236 6.46 7.97 -18.10
N ARG A 237 6.87 7.79 -19.38
CA ARG A 237 8.07 7.05 -19.76
C ARG A 237 9.34 7.65 -19.14
N THR A 238 9.49 8.96 -19.19
CA THR A 238 10.65 9.66 -18.63
C THR A 238 10.73 9.48 -17.13
N MET A 239 9.60 9.66 -16.40
CA MET A 239 9.54 9.41 -14.97
C MET A 239 9.90 7.96 -14.62
N MET A 240 9.45 6.99 -15.42
CA MET A 240 9.80 5.58 -15.22
C MET A 240 11.29 5.33 -15.41
N LEU A 241 11.94 5.96 -16.40
CA LEU A 241 13.37 5.80 -16.63
C LEU A 241 14.21 6.43 -15.51
N GLU A 242 13.82 7.61 -14.99
CA GLU A 242 14.47 8.21 -13.83
C GLU A 242 14.36 7.28 -12.62
N ALA A 243 13.16 6.74 -12.34
CA ALA A 243 12.93 5.79 -11.25
C ALA A 243 13.67 4.46 -11.45
N GLN A 244 13.78 3.97 -12.68
CA GLN A 244 14.54 2.76 -13.00
C GLN A 244 16.02 2.93 -12.64
N ALA A 245 16.62 4.05 -13.02
CA ALA A 245 18.03 4.33 -12.71
C ALA A 245 18.30 4.34 -11.19
N ILE A 246 17.34 4.85 -10.39
CA ILE A 246 17.40 4.80 -8.93
C ILE A 246 17.29 3.36 -8.45
N GLY A 247 16.25 2.64 -8.87
CA GLY A 247 16.01 1.26 -8.44
C GLY A 247 17.17 0.33 -8.77
N GLU A 248 17.73 0.41 -9.99
CA GLU A 248 18.88 -0.39 -10.40
C GLU A 248 20.12 -0.10 -9.53
N SER A 249 20.35 1.16 -9.15
CA SER A 249 21.44 1.51 -8.24
C SER A 249 21.24 0.96 -6.80
N LEU A 250 20.01 0.65 -6.43
CA LEU A 250 19.64 -0.01 -5.17
C LEU A 250 19.53 -1.54 -5.30
N GLY A 251 19.95 -2.11 -6.45
CA GLY A 251 19.92 -3.56 -6.69
C GLY A 251 18.57 -4.13 -7.13
N VAL A 252 17.59 -3.26 -7.43
CA VAL A 252 16.27 -3.68 -7.92
C VAL A 252 16.36 -4.27 -9.32
N ARG A 253 15.64 -5.36 -9.54
CA ARG A 253 15.53 -6.00 -10.84
C ARG A 253 14.18 -5.69 -11.49
N PHE A 254 14.21 -5.11 -12.68
CA PHE A 254 13.00 -4.83 -13.47
C PHE A 254 12.82 -5.94 -14.52
N PRO A 255 11.84 -6.85 -14.36
CA PRO A 255 11.70 -8.02 -15.24
C PRO A 255 11.11 -7.71 -16.62
N ILE A 256 10.63 -6.49 -16.82
CA ILE A 256 9.99 -6.04 -18.07
C ILE A 256 10.53 -4.68 -18.49
N ALA A 257 10.52 -4.40 -19.79
CA ALA A 257 10.88 -3.10 -20.32
C ALA A 257 9.81 -2.04 -20.01
N VAL A 258 10.24 -0.76 -19.90
CA VAL A 258 9.37 0.41 -19.65
C VAL A 258 8.19 0.45 -20.62
N ASP A 259 8.47 0.30 -21.93
CA ASP A 259 7.42 0.41 -22.96
C ASP A 259 6.36 -0.71 -22.83
N ARG A 260 6.78 -1.92 -22.44
CA ARG A 260 5.85 -3.02 -22.16
C ARG A 260 4.99 -2.72 -20.92
N ARG A 261 5.57 -2.08 -19.90
CA ARG A 261 4.83 -1.67 -18.68
C ARG A 261 3.81 -0.59 -19.02
N ILE A 262 4.18 0.40 -19.86
CA ILE A 262 3.28 1.46 -20.32
C ILE A 262 2.13 0.86 -21.12
N LYS A 263 2.44 -0.03 -22.09
CA LYS A 263 1.40 -0.72 -22.86
C LYS A 263 0.43 -1.47 -21.94
N GLY A 264 0.96 -2.22 -20.97
CA GLY A 264 0.11 -2.95 -20.00
C GLY A 264 -0.77 -2.02 -19.16
N ALA A 265 -0.36 -0.78 -18.87
CA ALA A 265 -1.21 0.20 -18.21
C ALA A 265 -2.35 0.67 -19.14
N GLY A 266 -2.08 0.89 -20.42
CA GLY A 266 -3.10 1.22 -21.41
C GLY A 266 -4.14 0.10 -21.60
N ASP A 267 -3.69 -1.15 -21.57
CA ASP A 267 -4.55 -2.33 -21.72
C ASP A 267 -5.57 -2.50 -20.56
N VAL A 268 -5.34 -1.84 -19.40
CA VAL A 268 -6.32 -1.77 -18.30
C VAL A 268 -7.57 -0.96 -18.69
N GLY A 269 -7.45 -0.08 -19.68
CA GLY A 269 -8.59 0.68 -20.23
C GLY A 269 -8.91 1.98 -19.47
N GLU A 270 -10.20 2.31 -19.44
CA GLU A 270 -10.73 3.56 -18.87
C GLU A 270 -10.74 3.57 -17.33
N HIS A 271 -9.65 3.09 -16.75
CA HIS A 271 -9.48 3.02 -15.30
C HIS A 271 -8.88 4.33 -14.76
N LYS A 272 -9.51 4.91 -13.76
CA LYS A 272 -8.98 6.05 -12.99
C LYS A 272 -8.01 5.55 -11.93
N THR A 273 -6.84 6.18 -11.84
CA THR A 273 -5.88 5.83 -10.78
C THR A 273 -6.43 6.12 -9.39
N SER A 274 -5.90 5.45 -8.36
CA SER A 274 -6.30 5.69 -6.97
C SER A 274 -6.08 7.15 -6.53
N MET A 275 -5.04 7.81 -7.03
CA MET A 275 -4.76 9.21 -6.73
C MET A 275 -5.80 10.16 -7.33
N LEU A 276 -6.26 9.93 -8.57
CA LEU A 276 -7.36 10.68 -9.17
C LEU A 276 -8.67 10.44 -8.42
N GLN A 277 -8.96 9.20 -8.07
CA GLN A 277 -10.15 8.88 -7.27
C GLN A 277 -10.15 9.57 -5.90
N ASP A 278 -8.98 9.66 -5.24
CA ASP A 278 -8.84 10.39 -3.98
C ASP A 278 -9.08 11.89 -4.19
N LEU A 279 -8.50 12.48 -5.23
CA LEU A 279 -8.70 13.90 -5.59
C LEU A 279 -10.18 14.20 -5.84
N GLU A 280 -10.88 13.39 -6.63
CA GLU A 280 -12.31 13.57 -6.94
C GLU A 280 -13.21 13.44 -5.70
N ARG A 281 -12.77 12.63 -4.72
CA ARG A 281 -13.49 12.42 -3.45
C ARG A 281 -13.06 13.40 -2.33
N GLY A 282 -12.16 14.35 -2.62
CA GLY A 282 -11.61 15.28 -1.64
C GLY A 282 -10.82 14.58 -0.52
N ARG A 283 -10.11 13.50 -0.82
CA ARG A 283 -9.35 12.71 0.14
C ARG A 283 -7.85 12.97 0.00
N PRO A 284 -7.07 12.89 1.09
CA PRO A 284 -5.62 12.99 1.01
C PRO A 284 -5.01 11.98 0.04
N MET A 285 -4.15 12.48 -0.87
CA MET A 285 -3.42 11.70 -1.86
C MET A 285 -2.09 11.19 -1.30
N GLU A 286 -1.66 9.99 -1.69
CA GLU A 286 -0.39 9.37 -1.23
C GLU A 286 0.82 9.90 -2.01
N ILE A 287 1.02 11.23 -2.06
CA ILE A 287 2.09 11.87 -2.84
C ILE A 287 3.46 11.54 -2.26
N ASP A 288 3.61 11.59 -0.93
CA ASP A 288 4.93 11.46 -0.33
C ASP A 288 5.48 10.04 -0.45
N ALA A 289 4.67 9.03 -0.21
CA ALA A 289 5.12 7.64 -0.36
C ALA A 289 5.37 7.23 -1.82
N LEU A 290 4.65 7.85 -2.78
CA LEU A 290 4.75 7.49 -4.20
C LEU A 290 5.77 8.32 -4.97
N VAL A 291 5.90 9.61 -4.67
CA VAL A 291 6.70 10.54 -5.49
C VAL A 291 7.83 11.17 -4.69
N THR A 292 7.54 11.76 -3.51
CA THR A 292 8.57 12.42 -2.68
C THR A 292 9.63 11.43 -2.22
N ALA A 293 9.24 10.22 -1.83
CA ALA A 293 10.18 9.18 -1.40
C ALA A 293 11.14 8.78 -2.54
N VAL A 294 10.67 8.73 -3.79
CA VAL A 294 11.53 8.43 -4.94
C VAL A 294 12.49 9.58 -5.24
N GLN A 295 12.06 10.84 -5.10
CA GLN A 295 12.94 12.00 -5.17
C GLN A 295 14.04 11.92 -4.08
N GLU A 296 13.67 11.56 -2.84
CA GLU A 296 14.61 11.38 -1.74
C GLU A 296 15.63 10.26 -2.04
N LEU A 297 15.15 9.12 -2.57
CA LEU A 297 16.02 8.03 -3.03
C LEU A 297 16.95 8.46 -4.15
N GLY A 298 16.49 9.29 -5.08
CA GLY A 298 17.32 9.87 -6.15
C GLY A 298 18.50 10.65 -5.59
N ARG A 299 18.27 11.48 -4.55
CA ARG A 299 19.34 12.22 -3.86
C ARG A 299 20.31 11.29 -3.13
N LEU A 300 19.80 10.26 -2.45
CA LEU A 300 20.62 9.28 -1.72
C LEU A 300 21.51 8.45 -2.66
N THR A 301 21.07 8.23 -3.88
CA THR A 301 21.78 7.42 -4.88
C THR A 301 22.52 8.23 -5.93
N ASP A 302 22.52 9.57 -5.80
CA ASP A 302 23.09 10.53 -6.78
C ASP A 302 22.52 10.30 -8.20
N LYS A 303 21.22 10.08 -8.29
CA LYS A 303 20.47 9.96 -9.55
C LYS A 303 19.55 11.16 -9.71
N PRO A 304 19.69 11.92 -10.82
CA PRO A 304 18.84 13.09 -11.05
C PRO A 304 17.38 12.69 -11.35
N THR A 305 16.45 13.50 -10.86
CA THR A 305 14.99 13.29 -11.01
C THR A 305 14.25 14.51 -11.57
N PRO A 306 14.75 15.17 -12.64
CA PRO A 306 14.19 16.46 -13.08
C PRO A 306 12.71 16.37 -13.47
N THR A 307 12.28 15.27 -14.09
CA THR A 307 10.89 15.10 -14.50
C THR A 307 10.00 14.77 -13.29
N ILE A 308 10.47 13.89 -12.43
CA ILE A 308 9.79 13.56 -11.17
C ILE A 308 9.63 14.82 -10.32
N ASP A 309 10.67 15.66 -10.20
CA ASP A 309 10.66 16.91 -9.43
C ASP A 309 9.62 17.91 -9.95
N ALA A 310 9.54 18.07 -11.27
CA ALA A 310 8.57 18.95 -11.91
C ALA A 310 7.12 18.46 -11.64
N VAL A 311 6.85 17.18 -11.85
CA VAL A 311 5.53 16.58 -11.65
C VAL A 311 5.16 16.60 -10.15
N LEU A 312 6.11 16.31 -9.25
CA LEU A 312 5.91 16.41 -7.80
C LEU A 312 5.48 17.81 -7.38
N THR A 313 6.16 18.83 -7.91
CA THR A 313 5.84 20.24 -7.60
C THR A 313 4.39 20.57 -7.98
N LEU A 314 3.97 20.15 -9.17
CA LEU A 314 2.63 20.44 -9.68
C LEU A 314 1.53 19.66 -8.93
N VAL A 315 1.73 18.35 -8.72
CA VAL A 315 0.73 17.51 -8.04
C VAL A 315 0.59 17.88 -6.57
N ARG A 316 1.69 18.26 -5.90
CA ARG A 316 1.64 18.74 -4.52
C ARG A 316 0.88 20.06 -4.44
N ARG A 317 1.14 21.01 -5.38
CA ARG A 317 0.40 22.27 -5.41
C ARG A 317 -1.09 22.03 -5.64
N LEU A 318 -1.46 21.19 -6.59
CA LEU A 318 -2.85 20.80 -6.82
C LEU A 318 -3.49 20.22 -5.54
N ALA A 319 -2.80 19.33 -4.85
CA ALA A 319 -3.29 18.69 -3.63
C ALA A 319 -3.56 19.70 -2.51
N VAL A 320 -2.65 20.65 -2.31
CA VAL A 320 -2.81 21.73 -1.33
C VAL A 320 -4.04 22.58 -1.67
N GLU A 321 -4.19 23.03 -2.93
CA GLU A 321 -5.33 23.85 -3.37
C GLU A 321 -6.69 23.12 -3.23
N ARG A 322 -6.67 21.80 -3.32
CA ARG A 322 -7.87 20.96 -3.20
C ARG A 322 -8.11 20.41 -1.79
N GLY A 323 -7.25 20.76 -0.81
CA GLY A 323 -7.32 20.21 0.54
C GLY A 323 -7.07 18.70 0.61
N CYS A 324 -6.34 18.15 -0.36
CA CYS A 324 -6.04 16.70 -0.51
C CYS A 324 -4.57 16.39 -0.16
N TYR A 325 -3.88 17.24 0.56
CA TYR A 325 -2.52 17.04 1.07
C TYR A 325 -2.52 17.12 2.59
N SER A 326 -1.92 16.14 3.28
CA SER A 326 -1.89 16.02 4.75
C SER A 326 -0.46 15.95 5.26
#